data_39b65fa5aaa669f799593b92eb620e9e
#
_entry.id   39b65fa5aaa669f799593b92eb620e9e
#
_cell.length_a   1.000
_cell.length_b   1.000
_cell.length_c   1.000
_cell.angle_alpha   90.00
_cell.angle_beta   90.00
_cell.angle_gamma   90.00
#
_symmetry.space_group_name_H-M   'P 1'
#
loop_
_entity.id
_entity.type
_entity.pdbx_description
1 polymer ?
#
loop_
_entity_poly.entity_id
_entity_poly.type
_entity_poly.pdbx_seq_one_letter_code
_entity_poly.pdbx_strand_id
1 'polypeptide(L)'
;MSKGKNACLDKQAEKQKQRDLIVMSWSHQMCYDALTLVLNDPEVMGKDVFGRKRLNKLCKALNKTIGEILPGMSGAVNASHVRRQVDDALRRICGEDFAPWEERYEFWDDRGI
;
A
#
# COMPACT_ATOMS: atom_id res chain seq x y z
N MET A 1 14.85 32.33 -23.13
CA MET A 1 14.70 31.13 -22.39
C MET A 1 14.23 29.98 -23.24
N SER A 2 14.93 28.93 -23.20
CA SER A 2 14.73 27.86 -24.16
C SER A 2 13.62 26.90 -23.78
N LYS A 3 12.73 26.65 -24.72
CA LYS A 3 11.72 25.58 -24.59
C LYS A 3 12.38 24.21 -24.38
N GLY A 4 13.60 24.00 -24.87
CA GLY A 4 14.34 22.77 -24.74
C GLY A 4 14.74 22.46 -23.29
N LYS A 5 15.05 23.46 -22.49
CA LYS A 5 15.38 23.29 -21.09
C LYS A 5 14.17 22.82 -20.29
N ASN A 6 13.00 23.41 -20.52
CA ASN A 6 11.77 23.01 -19.86
C ASN A 6 11.34 21.59 -20.30
N ALA A 7 11.49 21.27 -21.58
CA ALA A 7 11.18 19.94 -22.09
C ALA A 7 12.09 18.87 -21.47
N CYS A 8 13.38 19.20 -21.22
CA CYS A 8 14.31 18.27 -20.57
C CYS A 8 13.91 18.01 -19.12
N LEU A 9 13.53 19.05 -18.39
CA LEU A 9 13.06 18.92 -17.00
C LEU A 9 11.76 18.11 -16.92
N ASP A 10 10.86 18.33 -17.87
CA ASP A 10 9.59 17.58 -17.94
C ASP A 10 9.85 16.09 -18.21
N LYS A 11 10.80 15.76 -19.08
CA LYS A 11 11.19 14.37 -19.35
C LYS A 11 11.82 13.72 -18.13
N GLN A 12 12.64 14.46 -17.38
CA GLN A 12 13.24 13.94 -16.16
C GLN A 12 12.20 13.67 -15.08
N ALA A 13 11.24 14.57 -14.90
CA ALA A 13 10.13 14.38 -13.98
C ALA A 13 9.28 13.18 -14.35
N GLU A 14 9.03 12.98 -15.65
CA GLU A 14 8.26 11.84 -16.16
C GLU A 14 8.99 10.52 -15.89
N LYS A 15 10.30 10.47 -16.14
CA LYS A 15 11.11 9.28 -15.85
C LYS A 15 11.12 8.95 -14.36
N GLN A 16 11.20 9.96 -13.50
CA GLN A 16 11.17 9.75 -12.06
C GLN A 16 9.83 9.18 -11.62
N LYS A 17 8.74 9.71 -12.17
CA LYS A 17 7.39 9.20 -11.93
C LYS A 17 7.26 7.73 -12.30
N GLN A 18 7.79 7.36 -13.47
CA GLN A 18 7.77 5.97 -13.94
C GLN A 18 8.57 5.06 -13.03
N ARG A 19 9.75 5.49 -12.56
CA ARG A 19 10.56 4.73 -11.61
C ARG A 19 9.83 4.51 -10.30
N ASP A 20 9.19 5.55 -9.78
CA ASP A 20 8.43 5.48 -8.54
C ASP A 20 7.29 4.47 -8.63
N LEU A 21 6.57 4.47 -9.76
CA LEU A 21 5.50 3.50 -10.01
C LEU A 21 6.02 2.07 -10.09
N ILE A 22 7.18 1.86 -10.72
CA ILE A 22 7.82 0.53 -10.82
C ILE A 22 8.21 0.05 -9.42
N VAL A 23 8.86 0.89 -8.62
CA VAL A 23 9.28 0.53 -7.26
C VAL A 23 8.06 0.19 -6.39
N MET A 24 6.99 0.98 -6.48
CA MET A 24 5.74 0.69 -5.78
C MET A 24 5.17 -0.67 -6.19
N SER A 25 5.16 -0.94 -7.49
CA SER A 25 4.65 -2.20 -8.03
C SER A 25 5.47 -3.40 -7.53
N TRP A 26 6.81 -3.27 -7.53
CA TRP A 26 7.69 -4.32 -7.03
C TRP A 26 7.52 -4.55 -5.54
N SER A 27 7.41 -3.49 -4.76
CA SER A 27 7.20 -3.58 -3.31
C SER A 27 5.89 -4.30 -2.99
N HIS A 28 4.84 -3.97 -3.74
CA HIS A 28 3.53 -4.59 -3.61
C HIS A 28 3.62 -6.10 -3.91
N GLN A 29 4.27 -6.46 -5.02
CA GLN A 29 4.46 -7.85 -5.41
C GLN A 29 5.27 -8.62 -4.37
N MET A 30 6.34 -8.00 -3.86
CA MET A 30 7.18 -8.60 -2.81
C MET A 30 6.36 -8.91 -1.56
N CYS A 31 5.48 -8.00 -1.15
CA CYS A 31 4.60 -8.22 0.00
C CYS A 31 3.65 -9.40 -0.25
N TYR A 32 3.10 -9.52 -1.44
CA TYR A 32 2.25 -10.66 -1.79
C TYR A 32 3.04 -11.97 -1.75
N ASP A 33 4.24 -11.97 -2.31
CA ASP A 33 5.09 -13.16 -2.33
C ASP A 33 5.47 -13.59 -0.91
N ALA A 34 5.90 -12.64 -0.09
CA ALA A 34 6.25 -12.90 1.31
C ALA A 34 5.06 -13.44 2.10
N LEU A 35 3.89 -12.82 1.93
CA LEU A 35 2.67 -13.26 2.60
C LEU A 35 2.29 -14.68 2.18
N THR A 36 2.39 -14.98 0.88
CA THR A 36 2.13 -16.32 0.35
C THR A 36 3.03 -17.36 1.00
N LEU A 37 4.32 -17.06 1.08
CA LEU A 37 5.29 -17.98 1.67
C LEU A 37 5.07 -18.17 3.18
N VAL A 38 4.81 -17.11 3.90
CA VAL A 38 4.58 -17.15 5.34
C VAL A 38 3.30 -17.92 5.68
N LEU A 39 2.21 -17.67 4.96
CA LEU A 39 0.93 -18.33 5.19
C LEU A 39 0.96 -19.82 4.85
N ASN A 40 1.96 -20.27 4.11
CA ASN A 40 2.13 -21.68 3.76
C ASN A 40 3.34 -22.33 4.45
N ASP A 41 3.95 -21.61 5.40
CA ASP A 41 5.07 -22.13 6.18
C ASP A 41 4.53 -22.84 7.43
N PRO A 42 4.74 -24.17 7.57
CA PRO A 42 4.27 -24.91 8.73
C PRO A 42 4.90 -24.45 10.05
N GLU A 43 6.11 -23.88 10.01
CA GLU A 43 6.76 -23.35 11.21
C GLU A 43 6.02 -22.14 11.76
N VAL A 44 5.36 -21.37 10.88
CA VAL A 44 4.59 -20.19 11.27
C VAL A 44 3.14 -20.55 11.56
N MET A 45 2.52 -21.30 10.66
CA MET A 45 1.08 -21.56 10.69
C MET A 45 0.70 -22.91 11.29
N GLY A 46 1.67 -23.77 11.55
CA GLY A 46 1.38 -25.12 12.04
C GLY A 46 0.59 -25.91 11.03
N LYS A 47 -0.51 -26.51 11.49
CA LYS A 47 -1.40 -27.29 10.63
C LYS A 47 -2.36 -26.42 9.81
N ASP A 48 -2.38 -25.10 10.07
CA ASP A 48 -3.35 -24.18 9.47
C ASP A 48 -2.79 -23.47 8.23
N VAL A 49 -1.88 -24.10 7.51
CA VAL A 49 -1.37 -23.53 6.26
C VAL A 49 -2.52 -23.25 5.30
N PHE A 50 -2.39 -22.15 4.55
CA PHE A 50 -3.52 -21.64 3.76
C PHE A 50 -3.88 -22.51 2.56
N GLY A 51 -2.90 -23.01 1.83
CA GLY A 51 -3.16 -23.69 0.57
C GLY A 51 -3.63 -22.73 -0.52
N ARG A 52 -3.77 -23.27 -1.73
CA ARG A 52 -4.03 -22.47 -2.93
C ARG A 52 -5.41 -21.81 -2.95
N LYS A 53 -6.46 -22.52 -2.55
CA LYS A 53 -7.83 -21.98 -2.62
C LYS A 53 -8.04 -20.82 -1.65
N ARG A 54 -7.59 -21.00 -0.41
CA ARG A 54 -7.69 -19.95 0.61
C ARG A 54 -6.82 -18.76 0.26
N LEU A 55 -5.64 -19.00 -0.32
CA LEU A 55 -4.74 -17.96 -0.76
C LEU A 55 -5.37 -17.10 -1.86
N ASN A 56 -6.00 -17.73 -2.86
CA ASN A 56 -6.67 -17.00 -3.93
C ASN A 56 -7.80 -16.12 -3.38
N LYS A 57 -8.56 -16.63 -2.43
CA LYS A 57 -9.62 -15.87 -1.77
C LYS A 57 -9.05 -14.69 -0.99
N LEU A 58 -7.96 -14.90 -0.26
CA LEU A 58 -7.27 -13.86 0.49
C LEU A 58 -6.75 -12.76 -0.44
N CYS A 59 -6.09 -13.12 -1.54
CA CYS A 59 -5.54 -12.16 -2.48
C CYS A 59 -6.61 -11.28 -3.11
N LYS A 60 -7.77 -11.86 -3.45
CA LYS A 60 -8.90 -11.09 -3.99
C LYS A 60 -9.42 -10.09 -2.95
N ALA A 61 -9.58 -10.54 -1.70
CA ALA A 61 -10.03 -9.68 -0.62
C ALA A 61 -9.01 -8.57 -0.33
N LEU A 62 -7.72 -8.91 -0.39
CA LEU A 62 -6.64 -7.96 -0.16
C LEU A 62 -6.61 -6.86 -1.23
N ASN A 63 -6.75 -7.23 -2.50
CA ASN A 63 -6.84 -6.25 -3.60
C ASN A 63 -8.02 -5.30 -3.43
N LYS A 64 -9.17 -5.84 -3.05
CA LYS A 64 -10.36 -5.03 -2.78
C LYS A 64 -10.12 -4.05 -1.64
N THR A 65 -9.53 -4.53 -0.55
CA THR A 65 -9.25 -3.71 0.63
C THR A 65 -8.23 -2.62 0.33
N ILE A 66 -7.18 -2.93 -0.43
CA ILE A 66 -6.20 -1.93 -0.86
C ILE A 66 -6.91 -0.82 -1.64
N GLY A 67 -7.81 -1.18 -2.55
CA GLY A 67 -8.59 -0.20 -3.31
C GLY A 67 -9.45 0.70 -2.43
N GLU A 68 -9.90 0.19 -1.29
CA GLU A 68 -10.68 0.98 -0.32
C GLU A 68 -9.81 1.91 0.52
N ILE A 69 -8.54 1.55 0.74
CA ILE A 69 -7.57 2.35 1.51
C ILE A 69 -6.92 3.44 0.67
N LEU A 70 -6.71 3.18 -0.62
CA LEU A 70 -5.99 4.10 -1.53
C LEU A 70 -6.47 5.55 -1.48
N PRO A 71 -7.80 5.83 -1.42
CA PRO A 71 -8.24 7.23 -1.33
C PRO A 71 -7.70 7.99 -0.13
N GLY A 72 -7.33 7.29 0.95
CA GLY A 72 -6.69 7.92 2.10
C GLY A 72 -5.29 8.43 1.81
N MET A 73 -4.64 7.90 0.78
CA MET A 73 -3.29 8.28 0.36
C MET A 73 -3.26 9.36 -0.72
N SER A 74 -4.42 9.69 -1.28
CA SER A 74 -4.52 10.72 -2.30
C SER A 74 -4.97 12.03 -1.68
N GLY A 75 -4.89 13.14 -2.44
CA GLY A 75 -5.48 14.39 -2.05
C GLY A 75 -6.99 14.44 -2.25
N ALA A 76 -7.66 13.30 -2.25
CA ALA A 76 -9.09 13.20 -2.45
C ALA A 76 -9.87 13.90 -1.33
N VAL A 77 -11.07 14.38 -1.66
CA VAL A 77 -11.93 15.10 -0.71
C VAL A 77 -12.24 14.25 0.53
N ASN A 78 -12.38 12.95 0.35
CA ASN A 78 -12.71 12.03 1.43
C ASN A 78 -11.51 11.35 2.09
N ALA A 79 -10.27 11.80 1.80
CA ALA A 79 -9.06 11.17 2.31
C ALA A 79 -9.03 11.09 3.85
N SER A 80 -9.37 12.18 4.53
CA SER A 80 -9.41 12.22 6.00
C SER A 80 -10.40 11.22 6.59
N HIS A 81 -11.53 11.06 5.94
CA HIS A 81 -12.57 10.12 6.36
C HIS A 81 -12.08 8.67 6.20
N VAL A 82 -11.44 8.37 5.08
CA VAL A 82 -10.88 7.03 4.82
C VAL A 82 -9.80 6.70 5.85
N ARG A 83 -8.88 7.63 6.12
CA ARG A 83 -7.81 7.44 7.12
C ARG A 83 -8.39 7.13 8.50
N ARG A 84 -9.42 7.85 8.89
CA ARG A 84 -10.09 7.64 10.16
C ARG A 84 -10.77 6.27 10.23
N GLN A 85 -11.45 5.87 9.17
CA GLN A 85 -12.11 4.57 9.10
C GLN A 85 -11.09 3.42 9.21
N VAL A 86 -9.95 3.54 8.53
CA VAL A 86 -8.88 2.53 8.58
C VAL A 86 -8.31 2.47 9.99
N ASP A 87 -8.01 3.61 10.59
CA ASP A 87 -7.48 3.68 11.95
C ASP A 87 -8.44 3.08 12.97
N ASP A 88 -9.71 3.38 12.87
CA ASP A 88 -10.72 2.83 13.78
C ASP A 88 -10.82 1.30 13.65
N ALA A 89 -10.79 0.80 12.43
CA ALA A 89 -10.83 -0.64 12.19
C ALA A 89 -9.58 -1.34 12.73
N LEU A 90 -8.41 -0.77 12.53
CA LEU A 90 -7.15 -1.33 13.03
C LEU A 90 -7.08 -1.28 14.56
N ARG A 91 -7.59 -0.21 15.17
CA ARG A 91 -7.63 -0.09 16.63
C ARG A 91 -8.48 -1.18 17.25
N ARG A 92 -9.58 -1.53 16.63
CA ARG A 92 -10.44 -2.63 17.13
C ARG A 92 -9.71 -3.97 17.12
N ILE A 93 -8.80 -4.17 16.18
CA ILE A 93 -8.05 -5.42 16.03
C ILE A 93 -6.80 -5.43 16.93
N CYS A 94 -6.05 -4.35 16.91
CA CYS A 94 -4.73 -4.26 17.56
C CYS A 94 -4.76 -3.66 18.97
N GLY A 95 -5.87 -3.04 19.36
CA GLY A 95 -5.99 -2.37 20.64
C GLY A 95 -5.07 -1.17 20.73
N GLU A 96 -4.48 -0.95 21.89
CA GLU A 96 -3.62 0.21 22.13
C GLU A 96 -2.24 0.12 21.45
N ASP A 97 -1.88 -1.05 20.97
CA ASP A 97 -0.59 -1.26 20.28
C ASP A 97 -0.61 -0.75 18.85
N PHE A 98 -1.73 -0.25 18.39
CA PHE A 98 -1.87 0.28 17.05
C PHE A 98 -1.21 1.66 16.92
N ALA A 99 -0.50 1.88 15.81
CA ALA A 99 0.07 3.19 15.47
C ALA A 99 -0.89 3.91 14.51
N PRO A 100 -1.23 5.21 14.74
CA PRO A 100 -2.13 5.93 13.86
C PRO A 100 -1.55 6.14 12.46
N TRP A 101 -2.41 6.53 11.52
CA TRP A 101 -2.04 6.70 10.10
C TRP A 101 -0.76 7.50 9.91
N GLU A 102 -0.64 8.64 10.58
CA GLU A 102 0.48 9.56 10.45
C GLU A 102 1.82 8.93 10.84
N GLU A 103 1.80 8.00 11.78
CA GLU A 103 3.00 7.28 12.20
C GLU A 103 3.34 6.11 11.26
N ARG A 104 2.31 5.42 10.76
CA ARG A 104 2.52 4.29 9.84
C ARG A 104 3.00 4.75 8.47
N TYR A 105 2.61 5.96 8.06
CA TYR A 105 2.97 6.56 6.78
C TYR A 105 3.75 7.84 7.01
N GLU A 106 4.81 7.77 7.79
CA GLU A 106 5.56 8.93 8.30
C GLU A 106 6.21 9.78 7.21
N PHE A 107 6.46 9.21 6.03
CA PHE A 107 7.02 9.94 4.90
C PHE A 107 5.96 10.40 3.92
N TRP A 108 4.69 10.23 4.28
CA TRP A 108 3.58 10.61 3.41
C TRP A 108 3.38 12.12 3.43
N ASP A 109 3.24 12.70 2.24
CA ASP A 109 2.94 14.12 2.07
C ASP A 109 1.47 14.25 1.65
N ASP A 110 0.72 15.15 2.32
CA ASP A 110 -0.69 15.40 2.01
C ASP A 110 -0.92 15.86 0.58
N ARG A 111 0.13 16.32 -0.09
CA ARG A 111 0.06 16.69 -1.51
C ARG A 111 0.05 15.48 -2.44
N GLY A 112 0.09 14.29 -1.93
CA GLY A 112 -0.04 13.06 -2.70
C GLY A 112 1.23 12.62 -3.43
N ILE A 113 2.36 12.98 -2.88
CA ILE A 113 3.65 12.62 -3.49
C ILE A 113 4.17 11.32 -2.94
#